data_e49907329a11602360c216aab4eda729
#
_entry.id   e49907329a11602360c216aab4eda729
#
_cell.length_a   1.000
_cell.length_b   1.000
_cell.length_c   1.000
_cell.angle_alpha   90.00
_cell.angle_beta   90.00
_cell.angle_gamma   90.00
#
_symmetry.space_group_name_H-M   'P 1'
#
loop_
_entity.id
_entity.type
_entity.pdbx_description
1 polymer ?
#
loop_
_entity_poly.entity_id
_entity_poly.type
_entity_poly.pdbx_seq_one_letter_code
_entity_poly.pdbx_strand_id
1 'polypeptide(L)'
;MHIIQDILIVLLAGYMTIDQNGPVVMSWFSVIVGTISGLIMGDLNTGLMIGGTFQLMSLGVAALGGASAPNYGLATIIGTFIAVRTGTGIDAAVGVGLPVGLLAIQLEVVVRIVNNFVAHKMQSDNNEGKWKNMNRIAWVGPLLCSLQTIISTVIVVCFGANVVNFILDVIPQWVTDGLSIAAGMLPVVGIGMLMRYMPVKKFLPFILIGFVLSAYLSMPVLGIAIVGFAAAFWYFTTEMKKAAEAEKAVAVTTVDEMGDDFDE
;
A
#
# COMPACT_ATOMS: atom_id res chain seq x y z
N MET A 1 20.59 -11.29 -20.08
CA MET A 1 19.78 -11.35 -18.84
C MET A 1 18.90 -10.10 -18.68
N HIS A 2 19.38 -8.91 -19.08
CA HIS A 2 18.65 -7.65 -18.89
C HIS A 2 17.26 -7.61 -19.57
N ILE A 3 17.14 -8.05 -20.83
CA ILE A 3 15.87 -8.00 -21.57
C ILE A 3 14.77 -8.85 -20.91
N ILE A 4 15.13 -10.02 -20.37
CA ILE A 4 14.16 -10.89 -19.68
C ILE A 4 13.67 -10.22 -18.39
N GLN A 5 14.56 -9.60 -17.64
CA GLN A 5 14.20 -8.83 -16.42
C GLN A 5 13.29 -7.66 -16.76
N ASP A 6 13.59 -6.93 -17.85
CA ASP A 6 12.79 -5.79 -18.32
C ASP A 6 11.36 -6.23 -18.68
N ILE A 7 11.22 -7.33 -19.42
CA ILE A 7 9.93 -7.91 -19.77
C ILE A 7 9.17 -8.35 -18.51
N LEU A 8 9.83 -9.01 -17.57
CA LEU A 8 9.20 -9.47 -16.32
C LEU A 8 8.74 -8.30 -15.45
N ILE A 9 9.48 -7.23 -15.38
CA ILE A 9 9.10 -6.00 -14.64
C ILE A 9 7.86 -5.34 -15.28
N VAL A 10 7.80 -5.27 -16.62
CA VAL A 10 6.62 -4.76 -17.33
C VAL A 10 5.40 -5.64 -17.11
N LEU A 11 5.57 -6.97 -17.16
CA LEU A 11 4.51 -7.92 -16.87
C LEU A 11 4.03 -7.82 -15.41
N LEU A 12 4.96 -7.66 -14.47
CA LEU A 12 4.63 -7.46 -13.06
C LEU A 12 3.77 -6.19 -12.86
N ALA A 13 4.13 -5.07 -13.51
CA ALA A 13 3.37 -3.83 -13.45
C ALA A 13 1.94 -3.99 -14.00
N GLY A 14 1.79 -4.69 -15.13
CA GLY A 14 0.48 -5.00 -15.70
C GLY A 14 -0.36 -5.91 -14.79
N TYR A 15 0.25 -6.99 -14.27
CA TYR A 15 -0.40 -7.91 -13.35
C TYR A 15 -0.85 -7.21 -12.06
N MET A 16 0.02 -6.39 -11.48
CA MET A 16 -0.28 -5.61 -10.27
C MET A 16 -1.57 -4.81 -10.42
N THR A 17 -1.78 -4.17 -11.55
CA THR A 17 -2.97 -3.33 -11.76
C THR A 17 -4.22 -4.16 -11.94
N ILE A 18 -4.14 -5.32 -12.61
CA ILE A 18 -5.26 -6.27 -12.71
C ILE A 18 -5.63 -6.79 -11.33
N ASP A 19 -4.65 -7.14 -10.51
CA ASP A 19 -4.87 -7.64 -9.16
C ASP A 19 -5.46 -6.54 -8.24
N GLN A 20 -4.99 -5.29 -8.32
CA GLN A 20 -5.54 -4.17 -7.55
C GLN A 20 -7.01 -3.87 -7.86
N ASN A 21 -7.44 -4.06 -9.09
CA ASN A 21 -8.82 -3.81 -9.53
C ASN A 21 -9.69 -5.08 -9.54
N GLY A 22 -9.12 -6.24 -9.24
CA GLY A 22 -9.79 -7.54 -9.22
C GLY A 22 -9.77 -8.22 -7.85
N PRO A 23 -9.12 -9.39 -7.72
CA PRO A 23 -9.17 -10.20 -6.51
C PRO A 23 -8.41 -9.62 -5.30
N VAL A 24 -7.52 -8.67 -5.51
CA VAL A 24 -6.69 -8.01 -4.47
C VAL A 24 -5.92 -9.04 -3.62
N VAL A 25 -5.08 -9.84 -4.25
CA VAL A 25 -4.34 -10.92 -3.57
C VAL A 25 -3.01 -10.43 -3.00
N MET A 26 -2.19 -9.74 -3.80
CA MET A 26 -0.81 -9.39 -3.43
C MET A 26 -0.47 -7.92 -3.63
N SER A 27 -0.97 -7.29 -4.66
CA SER A 27 -0.47 -6.01 -5.16
C SER A 27 -0.93 -4.80 -4.39
N TRP A 28 -1.77 -4.99 -3.38
CA TRP A 28 -2.10 -3.92 -2.42
C TRP A 28 -0.92 -3.57 -1.51
N PHE A 29 -0.02 -4.53 -1.30
CA PHE A 29 1.13 -4.37 -0.41
C PHE A 29 2.40 -4.07 -1.21
N SER A 30 2.92 -2.84 -1.09
CA SER A 30 4.16 -2.42 -1.74
C SER A 30 5.36 -3.30 -1.36
N VAL A 31 5.40 -3.83 -0.14
CA VAL A 31 6.45 -4.77 0.32
C VAL A 31 6.46 -6.03 -0.54
N ILE A 32 5.29 -6.63 -0.85
CA ILE A 32 5.21 -7.85 -1.66
C ILE A 32 5.66 -7.55 -3.09
N VAL A 33 5.17 -6.43 -3.65
CA VAL A 33 5.58 -5.96 -4.98
C VAL A 33 7.10 -5.70 -5.03
N GLY A 34 7.65 -5.08 -3.99
CA GLY A 34 9.09 -4.84 -3.83
C GLY A 34 9.90 -6.14 -3.74
N THR A 35 9.40 -7.13 -3.02
CA THR A 35 10.01 -8.46 -2.93
C THR A 35 10.07 -9.13 -4.31
N ILE A 36 8.97 -9.13 -5.05
CA ILE A 36 8.91 -9.76 -6.38
C ILE A 36 9.78 -9.00 -7.38
N SER A 37 9.74 -7.66 -7.38
CA SER A 37 10.59 -6.86 -8.28
C SER A 37 12.07 -7.00 -7.94
N GLY A 38 12.44 -7.08 -6.65
CA GLY A 38 13.80 -7.36 -6.21
C GLY A 38 14.30 -8.74 -6.63
N LEU A 39 13.45 -9.78 -6.53
CA LEU A 39 13.77 -11.12 -7.04
C LEU A 39 14.01 -11.13 -8.56
N ILE A 40 13.15 -10.45 -9.32
CA ILE A 40 13.30 -10.34 -10.79
C ILE A 40 14.61 -9.64 -11.14
N MET A 41 14.93 -8.57 -10.43
CA MET A 41 16.12 -7.77 -10.69
C MET A 41 17.41 -8.39 -10.13
N GLY A 42 17.31 -9.38 -9.23
CA GLY A 42 18.44 -10.08 -8.61
C GLY A 42 19.00 -9.41 -7.36
N ASP A 43 18.31 -8.43 -6.80
CA ASP A 43 18.64 -7.79 -5.51
C ASP A 43 17.39 -7.69 -4.63
N LEU A 44 17.19 -8.74 -3.85
CA LEU A 44 16.06 -8.85 -2.94
C LEU A 44 16.09 -7.79 -1.83
N ASN A 45 17.29 -7.47 -1.32
CA ASN A 45 17.42 -6.52 -0.21
C ASN A 45 16.96 -5.13 -0.64
N THR A 46 17.43 -4.65 -1.79
CA THR A 46 17.02 -3.36 -2.34
C THR A 46 15.52 -3.32 -2.60
N GLY A 47 14.94 -4.39 -3.18
CA GLY A 47 13.51 -4.49 -3.42
C GLY A 47 12.69 -4.45 -2.13
N LEU A 48 13.10 -5.17 -1.09
CA LEU A 48 12.44 -5.17 0.22
C LEU A 48 12.52 -3.80 0.90
N MET A 49 13.67 -3.14 0.87
CA MET A 49 13.85 -1.84 1.51
C MET A 49 13.00 -0.76 0.84
N ILE A 50 12.98 -0.71 -0.49
CA ILE A 50 12.15 0.24 -1.25
C ILE A 50 10.67 -0.07 -1.06
N GLY A 51 10.28 -1.35 -1.15
CA GLY A 51 8.91 -1.79 -0.92
C GLY A 51 8.42 -1.48 0.50
N GLY A 52 9.28 -1.69 1.51
CA GLY A 52 9.01 -1.34 2.91
C GLY A 52 8.81 0.16 3.10
N THR A 53 9.67 0.97 2.49
CA THR A 53 9.56 2.43 2.55
C THR A 53 8.23 2.92 1.96
N PHE A 54 7.87 2.46 0.77
CA PHE A 54 6.58 2.83 0.16
C PHE A 54 5.37 2.24 0.91
N GLN A 55 5.52 1.08 1.53
CA GLN A 55 4.48 0.51 2.39
C GLN A 55 4.23 1.40 3.61
N LEU A 56 5.28 1.88 4.27
CA LEU A 56 5.15 2.81 5.40
C LEU A 56 4.50 4.13 4.97
N MET A 57 4.85 4.65 3.79
CA MET A 57 4.20 5.85 3.24
C MET A 57 2.71 5.63 2.99
N SER A 58 2.30 4.43 2.60
CA SER A 58 0.91 4.10 2.29
C SER A 58 0.01 3.93 3.52
N LEU A 59 0.57 3.70 4.72
CA LEU A 59 -0.20 3.37 5.93
C LEU A 59 -1.23 4.45 6.34
N GLY A 60 -0.92 5.72 6.08
CA GLY A 60 -1.81 6.82 6.44
C GLY A 60 -2.68 7.32 5.28
N VAL A 61 -2.56 6.73 4.10
CA VAL A 61 -3.27 7.20 2.90
C VAL A 61 -4.45 6.30 2.61
N ALA A 62 -5.66 6.84 2.79
CA ALA A 62 -6.89 6.17 2.38
C ALA A 62 -7.53 6.98 1.24
N ALA A 63 -7.76 6.32 0.11
CA ALA A 63 -8.50 6.91 -1.02
C ALA A 63 -10.00 6.91 -0.73
N LEU A 64 -10.45 7.84 0.11
CA LEU A 64 -11.85 8.00 0.49
C LEU A 64 -12.51 9.11 -0.34
N GLY A 65 -13.76 8.91 -0.71
CA GLY A 65 -14.58 9.95 -1.34
C GLY A 65 -14.09 10.43 -2.72
N GLY A 66 -13.40 9.57 -3.49
CA GLY A 66 -12.88 9.91 -4.81
C GLY A 66 -11.49 10.58 -4.80
N ALA A 67 -10.85 10.69 -3.64
CA ALA A 67 -9.45 11.12 -3.56
C ALA A 67 -8.55 10.04 -4.18
N SER A 68 -7.60 10.44 -5.01
CA SER A 68 -6.61 9.55 -5.58
C SER A 68 -5.39 9.46 -4.66
N ALA A 69 -5.00 8.23 -4.32
CA ALA A 69 -3.73 7.97 -3.63
C ALA A 69 -2.62 7.71 -4.65
N PRO A 70 -1.36 8.06 -4.34
CA PRO A 70 -0.23 7.69 -5.19
C PRO A 70 -0.19 6.18 -5.41
N ASN A 71 0.18 5.76 -6.61
CA ASN A 71 0.36 4.33 -6.89
C ASN A 71 1.70 3.86 -6.32
N TYR A 72 1.71 3.52 -5.03
CA TYR A 72 2.91 3.08 -4.33
C TYR A 72 3.47 1.75 -4.87
N GLY A 73 2.61 0.87 -5.39
CA GLY A 73 3.06 -0.36 -6.03
C GLY A 73 3.89 -0.09 -7.29
N LEU A 74 3.41 0.79 -8.17
CA LEU A 74 4.15 1.23 -9.35
C LEU A 74 5.43 1.97 -8.97
N ALA A 75 5.36 2.87 -7.99
CA ALA A 75 6.52 3.57 -7.45
C ALA A 75 7.59 2.58 -6.94
N THR A 76 7.17 1.50 -6.29
CA THR A 76 8.05 0.44 -5.80
C THR A 76 8.74 -0.31 -6.95
N ILE A 77 7.99 -0.72 -7.98
CA ILE A 77 8.54 -1.41 -9.15
C ILE A 77 9.60 -0.55 -9.83
N ILE A 78 9.27 0.70 -10.08
CA ILE A 78 10.15 1.66 -10.77
C ILE A 78 11.36 2.02 -9.91
N GLY A 79 11.15 2.29 -8.61
CA GLY A 79 12.23 2.56 -7.68
C GLY A 79 13.22 1.38 -7.59
N THR A 80 12.71 0.16 -7.46
CA THR A 80 13.56 -1.05 -7.43
C THR A 80 14.31 -1.25 -8.74
N PHE A 81 13.62 -1.07 -9.87
CA PHE A 81 14.25 -1.18 -11.19
C PHE A 81 15.42 -0.19 -11.34
N ILE A 82 15.20 1.07 -10.99
CA ILE A 82 16.21 2.13 -11.09
C ILE A 82 17.36 1.85 -10.13
N ALA A 83 17.09 1.58 -8.86
CA ALA A 83 18.13 1.33 -7.86
C ALA A 83 19.09 0.22 -8.30
N VAL A 84 18.54 -0.89 -8.76
CA VAL A 84 19.37 -2.06 -9.17
C VAL A 84 20.08 -1.80 -10.49
N ARG A 85 19.46 -1.10 -11.44
CA ARG A 85 20.06 -0.81 -12.75
C ARG A 85 21.17 0.22 -12.71
N THR A 86 20.98 1.26 -11.91
CA THR A 86 21.91 2.41 -11.86
C THR A 86 22.89 2.31 -10.67
N GLY A 87 22.65 1.39 -9.73
CA GLY A 87 23.44 1.30 -8.49
C GLY A 87 23.23 2.52 -7.59
N THR A 88 22.15 3.29 -7.81
CA THR A 88 21.83 4.45 -6.96
C THR A 88 21.31 3.99 -5.61
N GLY A 89 21.51 4.81 -4.58
CA GLY A 89 20.99 4.53 -3.24
C GLY A 89 19.46 4.52 -3.20
N ILE A 90 18.93 3.94 -2.13
CA ILE A 90 17.48 3.78 -1.92
C ILE A 90 16.76 5.12 -1.93
N ASP A 91 17.32 6.15 -1.31
CA ASP A 91 16.73 7.50 -1.25
C ASP A 91 16.55 8.11 -2.64
N ALA A 92 17.54 7.96 -3.52
CA ALA A 92 17.44 8.43 -4.91
C ALA A 92 16.38 7.65 -5.68
N ALA A 93 16.30 6.33 -5.49
CA ALA A 93 15.31 5.47 -6.13
C ALA A 93 13.88 5.79 -5.67
N VAL A 94 13.68 6.04 -4.39
CA VAL A 94 12.40 6.49 -3.81
C VAL A 94 12.05 7.89 -4.34
N GLY A 95 13.05 8.78 -4.42
CA GLY A 95 12.90 10.14 -4.96
C GLY A 95 12.46 10.17 -6.43
N VAL A 96 12.75 9.15 -7.23
CA VAL A 96 12.26 9.00 -8.62
C VAL A 96 10.95 8.20 -8.68
N GLY A 97 10.84 7.14 -7.90
CA GLY A 97 9.65 6.28 -7.89
C GLY A 97 8.39 7.03 -7.45
N LEU A 98 8.49 7.88 -6.43
CA LEU A 98 7.34 8.63 -5.90
C LEU A 98 6.73 9.59 -6.93
N PRO A 99 7.48 10.47 -7.63
CA PRO A 99 6.92 11.31 -8.69
C PRO A 99 6.26 10.52 -9.82
N VAL A 100 6.81 9.36 -10.19
CA VAL A 100 6.18 8.51 -11.21
C VAL A 100 4.87 7.91 -10.69
N GLY A 101 4.83 7.49 -9.43
CA GLY A 101 3.60 7.05 -8.77
C GLY A 101 2.52 8.14 -8.71
N LEU A 102 2.93 9.41 -8.54
CA LEU A 102 2.04 10.57 -8.58
C LEU A 102 1.55 10.88 -10.00
N LEU A 103 2.43 10.80 -10.99
CA LEU A 103 2.05 10.99 -12.41
C LEU A 103 1.08 9.90 -12.89
N ALA A 104 1.19 8.69 -12.35
CA ALA A 104 0.26 7.60 -12.64
C ALA A 104 -1.19 7.95 -12.27
N ILE A 105 -1.42 8.81 -11.27
CA ILE A 105 -2.76 9.29 -10.92
C ILE A 105 -3.41 10.04 -12.09
N GLN A 106 -2.65 10.86 -12.80
CA GLN A 106 -3.17 11.63 -13.95
C GLN A 106 -3.58 10.71 -15.10
N LEU A 107 -2.77 9.68 -15.36
CA LEU A 107 -3.11 8.66 -16.35
C LEU A 107 -4.33 7.84 -15.91
N GLU A 108 -4.46 7.55 -14.62
CA GLU A 108 -5.61 6.85 -14.06
C GLU A 108 -6.92 7.61 -14.31
N VAL A 109 -6.93 8.95 -14.18
CA VAL A 109 -8.10 9.76 -14.49
C VAL A 109 -8.52 9.59 -15.95
N VAL A 110 -7.56 9.62 -16.88
CA VAL A 110 -7.84 9.42 -18.31
C VAL A 110 -8.42 8.03 -18.56
N VAL A 111 -7.82 7.00 -17.98
CA VAL A 111 -8.31 5.61 -18.11
C VAL A 111 -9.71 5.45 -17.51
N ARG A 112 -10.01 6.08 -16.39
CA ARG A 112 -11.35 6.05 -15.77
C ARG A 112 -12.40 6.71 -16.67
N ILE A 113 -12.05 7.81 -17.35
CA ILE A 113 -12.95 8.45 -18.35
C ILE A 113 -13.24 7.47 -19.49
N VAL A 114 -12.21 6.82 -20.05
CA VAL A 114 -12.39 5.85 -21.11
C VAL A 114 -13.20 4.64 -20.62
N ASN A 115 -12.93 4.13 -19.43
CA ASN A 115 -13.68 3.03 -18.84
C ASN A 115 -15.16 3.35 -18.61
N ASN A 116 -15.52 4.63 -18.43
CA ASN A 116 -16.92 5.02 -18.34
C ASN A 116 -17.70 4.70 -19.64
N PHE A 117 -17.08 4.90 -20.81
CA PHE A 117 -17.70 4.49 -22.09
C PHE A 117 -17.86 2.96 -22.18
N VAL A 118 -16.88 2.20 -21.67
CA VAL A 118 -16.97 0.73 -21.58
C VAL A 118 -18.15 0.32 -20.70
N ALA A 119 -18.30 0.95 -19.54
CA ALA A 119 -19.39 0.69 -18.60
C ALA A 119 -20.76 1.01 -19.22
N HIS A 120 -20.91 2.13 -19.91
CA HIS A 120 -22.14 2.47 -20.61
C HIS A 120 -22.49 1.46 -21.71
N LYS A 121 -21.48 0.98 -22.46
CA LYS A 121 -21.70 -0.05 -23.47
C LYS A 121 -22.13 -1.37 -22.85
N MET A 122 -21.52 -1.78 -21.75
CA MET A 122 -21.92 -2.96 -20.99
C MET A 122 -23.37 -2.85 -20.50
N GLN A 123 -23.77 -1.68 -19.99
CA GLN A 123 -25.13 -1.44 -19.54
C GLN A 123 -26.14 -1.53 -20.69
N SER A 124 -25.82 -0.97 -21.87
CA SER A 124 -26.65 -1.09 -23.07
C SER A 124 -26.82 -2.55 -23.49
N ASP A 125 -25.71 -3.30 -23.56
CA ASP A 125 -25.74 -4.73 -23.95
C ASP A 125 -26.51 -5.59 -22.91
N ASN A 126 -26.44 -5.22 -21.61
CA ASN A 126 -27.24 -5.84 -20.57
C ASN A 126 -28.75 -5.60 -20.77
N ASN A 127 -29.13 -4.37 -21.06
CA ASN A 127 -30.54 -4.00 -21.29
C ASN A 127 -31.11 -4.69 -22.55
N GLU A 128 -30.27 -4.98 -23.54
CA GLU A 128 -30.64 -5.68 -24.78
C GLU A 128 -30.57 -7.22 -24.62
N GLY A 129 -30.20 -7.74 -23.45
CA GLY A 129 -30.07 -9.19 -23.21
C GLY A 129 -28.86 -9.86 -23.91
N LYS A 130 -27.86 -9.06 -24.32
CA LYS A 130 -26.66 -9.53 -25.03
C LYS A 130 -25.56 -9.97 -24.08
N TRP A 131 -25.83 -10.90 -23.18
CA TRP A 131 -24.93 -11.35 -22.11
C TRP A 131 -23.54 -11.77 -22.59
N LYS A 132 -23.42 -12.44 -23.74
CA LYS A 132 -22.12 -12.87 -24.29
C LYS A 132 -21.25 -11.67 -24.66
N ASN A 133 -21.85 -10.64 -25.22
CA ASN A 133 -21.12 -9.43 -25.60
C ASN A 133 -20.71 -8.62 -24.39
N MET A 134 -21.60 -8.46 -23.42
CA MET A 134 -21.33 -7.83 -22.13
C MET A 134 -20.11 -8.47 -21.43
N ASN A 135 -20.06 -9.82 -21.35
CA ASN A 135 -18.95 -10.53 -20.73
C ASN A 135 -17.61 -10.33 -21.47
N ARG A 136 -17.62 -10.18 -22.80
CA ARG A 136 -16.40 -9.87 -23.57
C ARG A 136 -15.91 -8.45 -23.29
N ILE A 137 -16.82 -7.49 -23.27
CA ILE A 137 -16.52 -6.08 -23.03
C ILE A 137 -16.04 -5.88 -21.57
N ALA A 138 -16.50 -6.68 -20.63
CA ALA A 138 -16.08 -6.62 -19.23
C ALA A 138 -14.56 -6.76 -19.04
N TRP A 139 -13.87 -7.53 -19.90
CA TRP A 139 -12.40 -7.66 -19.85
C TRP A 139 -11.65 -6.45 -20.37
N VAL A 140 -12.30 -5.55 -21.11
CA VAL A 140 -11.66 -4.34 -21.65
C VAL A 140 -11.28 -3.38 -20.52
N GLY A 141 -12.11 -3.28 -19.48
CA GLY A 141 -11.86 -2.39 -18.34
C GLY A 141 -10.54 -2.69 -17.62
N PRO A 142 -10.33 -3.89 -17.08
CA PRO A 142 -9.07 -4.28 -16.46
C PRO A 142 -7.85 -4.17 -17.38
N LEU A 143 -8.02 -4.48 -18.68
CA LEU A 143 -6.95 -4.34 -19.67
C LEU A 143 -6.55 -2.88 -19.88
N LEU A 144 -7.50 -1.96 -19.95
CA LEU A 144 -7.21 -0.52 -20.03
C LEU A 144 -6.48 -0.02 -18.80
N CYS A 145 -6.88 -0.47 -17.60
CA CYS A 145 -6.19 -0.13 -16.38
C CYS A 145 -4.75 -0.66 -16.36
N SER A 146 -4.53 -1.90 -16.80
CA SER A 146 -3.18 -2.46 -16.85
C SER A 146 -2.30 -1.79 -17.93
N LEU A 147 -2.88 -1.36 -19.03
CA LEU A 147 -2.16 -0.67 -20.10
C LEU A 147 -1.51 0.64 -19.61
N GLN A 148 -2.18 1.36 -18.69
CA GLN A 148 -1.64 2.56 -18.05
C GLN A 148 -0.31 2.30 -17.34
N THR A 149 -0.26 1.28 -16.48
CA THR A 149 0.95 0.95 -15.72
C THR A 149 2.02 0.30 -16.60
N ILE A 150 1.62 -0.49 -17.58
CA ILE A 150 2.52 -1.04 -18.59
C ILE A 150 3.20 0.08 -19.37
N ILE A 151 2.45 1.06 -19.88
CA ILE A 151 3.01 2.20 -20.64
C ILE A 151 3.99 2.98 -19.76
N SER A 152 3.60 3.31 -18.52
CA SER A 152 4.47 4.04 -17.59
C SER A 152 5.77 3.26 -17.32
N THR A 153 5.68 1.96 -17.11
CA THR A 153 6.83 1.10 -16.85
C THR A 153 7.71 0.93 -18.09
N VAL A 154 7.12 0.73 -19.27
CA VAL A 154 7.87 0.63 -20.54
C VAL A 154 8.66 1.91 -20.81
N ILE A 155 8.06 3.07 -20.59
CA ILE A 155 8.77 4.36 -20.76
C ILE A 155 9.99 4.39 -19.83
N VAL A 156 9.84 4.04 -18.57
CA VAL A 156 10.96 4.02 -17.62
C VAL A 156 12.00 2.95 -17.97
N VAL A 157 11.56 1.76 -18.38
CA VAL A 157 12.48 0.66 -18.77
C VAL A 157 13.27 0.99 -20.03
N CYS A 158 12.62 1.54 -21.05
CA CYS A 158 13.28 1.89 -22.31
C CYS A 158 14.23 3.08 -22.21
N PHE A 159 13.86 4.06 -21.40
CA PHE A 159 14.61 5.30 -21.25
C PHE A 159 15.31 5.43 -19.90
N GLY A 160 15.16 4.45 -19.02
CA GLY A 160 15.39 4.48 -17.58
C GLY A 160 16.70 5.10 -17.13
N ALA A 161 17.85 4.64 -17.62
CA ALA A 161 19.13 5.23 -17.23
C ALA A 161 19.32 6.65 -17.78
N ASN A 162 18.93 6.89 -19.03
CA ASN A 162 19.05 8.20 -19.67
C ASN A 162 18.02 9.19 -19.13
N VAL A 163 16.78 8.76 -18.88
CA VAL A 163 15.74 9.62 -18.28
C VAL A 163 16.08 9.93 -16.83
N VAL A 164 16.59 8.97 -16.06
CA VAL A 164 17.02 9.22 -14.67
C VAL A 164 18.18 10.21 -14.66
N ASN A 165 19.21 9.99 -15.48
CA ASN A 165 20.34 10.91 -15.58
C ASN A 165 19.88 12.29 -16.06
N PHE A 166 19.04 12.35 -17.10
CA PHE A 166 18.46 13.61 -17.57
C PHE A 166 17.62 14.33 -16.50
N ILE A 167 16.80 13.58 -15.77
CA ILE A 167 16.01 14.12 -14.64
C ILE A 167 16.94 14.61 -13.53
N LEU A 168 17.97 13.84 -13.17
CA LEU A 168 18.95 14.22 -12.15
C LEU A 168 19.81 15.43 -12.59
N ASP A 169 20.12 15.55 -13.87
CA ASP A 169 20.89 16.67 -14.43
C ASP A 169 20.05 17.95 -14.56
N VAL A 170 18.74 17.81 -14.87
CA VAL A 170 17.83 18.95 -15.04
C VAL A 170 17.26 19.41 -13.68
N ILE A 171 17.08 18.49 -12.74
CA ILE A 171 16.58 18.82 -11.40
C ILE A 171 17.71 19.44 -10.58
N PRO A 172 17.56 20.70 -10.13
CA PRO A 172 18.53 21.31 -9.23
C PRO A 172 18.72 20.49 -7.95
N GLN A 173 19.93 20.44 -7.42
CA GLN A 173 20.29 19.64 -6.26
C GLN A 173 19.39 19.90 -5.03
N TRP A 174 18.94 21.14 -4.82
CA TRP A 174 18.03 21.49 -3.75
C TRP A 174 16.65 20.78 -3.86
N VAL A 175 16.21 20.45 -5.07
CA VAL A 175 14.96 19.70 -5.30
C VAL A 175 15.16 18.23 -4.94
N THR A 176 16.26 17.62 -5.35
CA THR A 176 16.59 16.22 -4.99
C THR A 176 16.80 16.08 -3.50
N ASP A 177 17.47 17.01 -2.85
CA ASP A 177 17.63 17.04 -1.40
C ASP A 177 16.28 17.22 -0.69
N GLY A 178 15.44 18.13 -1.20
CA GLY A 178 14.08 18.34 -0.69
C GLY A 178 13.19 17.12 -0.86
N LEU A 179 13.25 16.42 -2.00
CA LEU A 179 12.53 15.16 -2.24
C LEU A 179 13.02 14.03 -1.32
N SER A 180 14.32 13.94 -1.09
CA SER A 180 14.91 12.96 -0.17
C SER A 180 14.43 13.19 1.27
N ILE A 181 14.43 14.44 1.73
CA ILE A 181 13.88 14.82 3.05
C ILE A 181 12.38 14.51 3.10
N ALA A 182 11.62 14.88 2.08
CA ALA A 182 10.19 14.61 2.01
C ALA A 182 9.90 13.11 2.02
N ALA A 183 10.66 12.31 1.26
CA ALA A 183 10.56 10.85 1.24
C ALA A 183 10.81 10.25 2.63
N GLY A 184 11.80 10.77 3.39
CA GLY A 184 12.06 10.37 4.77
C GLY A 184 10.96 10.79 5.77
N MET A 185 10.25 11.90 5.51
CA MET A 185 9.16 12.38 6.37
C MET A 185 7.81 11.68 6.09
N LEU A 186 7.54 11.25 4.86
CA LEU A 186 6.27 10.64 4.48
C LEU A 186 5.89 9.41 5.31
N PRO A 187 6.79 8.47 5.63
CA PRO A 187 6.48 7.35 6.53
C PRO A 187 6.02 7.81 7.91
N VAL A 188 6.64 8.85 8.46
CA VAL A 188 6.28 9.42 9.77
C VAL A 188 4.89 10.05 9.71
N VAL A 189 4.58 10.79 8.65
CA VAL A 189 3.24 11.35 8.40
C VAL A 189 2.21 10.23 8.24
N GLY A 190 2.54 9.16 7.50
CA GLY A 190 1.68 7.98 7.33
C GLY A 190 1.34 7.31 8.67
N ILE A 191 2.34 7.07 9.50
CA ILE A 191 2.15 6.52 10.86
C ILE A 191 1.33 7.50 11.72
N GLY A 192 1.61 8.81 11.65
CA GLY A 192 0.87 9.83 12.39
C GLY A 192 -0.62 9.87 11.99
N MET A 193 -0.93 9.72 10.69
CA MET A 193 -2.30 9.62 10.20
C MET A 193 -2.97 8.32 10.67
N LEU A 194 -2.28 7.18 10.64
CA LEU A 194 -2.78 5.92 11.17
C LEU A 194 -3.15 6.08 12.67
N MET A 195 -2.26 6.70 13.46
CA MET A 195 -2.51 6.97 14.87
C MET A 195 -3.75 7.84 15.11
N ARG A 196 -4.09 8.73 14.19
CA ARG A 196 -5.31 9.56 14.28
C ARG A 196 -6.60 8.75 14.25
N TYR A 197 -6.62 7.61 13.54
CA TYR A 197 -7.77 6.71 13.45
C TYR A 197 -7.83 5.70 14.59
N MET A 198 -6.75 5.55 15.36
CA MET A 198 -6.68 4.65 16.50
C MET A 198 -7.05 5.39 17.81
N PRO A 199 -7.57 4.70 18.83
CA PRO A 199 -7.83 5.29 20.13
C PRO A 199 -6.50 5.51 20.92
N VAL A 200 -5.65 6.39 20.39
CA VAL A 200 -4.28 6.65 20.90
C VAL A 200 -4.26 6.97 22.38
N LYS A 201 -5.25 7.72 22.89
CA LYS A 201 -5.33 8.09 24.32
C LYS A 201 -5.39 6.86 25.22
N LYS A 202 -6.09 5.80 24.79
CA LYS A 202 -6.21 4.53 25.53
C LYS A 202 -4.90 3.74 25.51
N PHE A 203 -4.16 3.79 24.40
CA PHE A 203 -2.95 3.01 24.18
C PHE A 203 -1.66 3.82 24.28
N LEU A 204 -1.74 5.06 24.78
CA LEU A 204 -0.60 5.95 24.94
C LEU A 204 0.59 5.30 25.71
N PRO A 205 0.38 4.55 26.81
CA PRO A 205 1.49 3.90 27.52
C PRO A 205 2.29 2.95 26.62
N PHE A 206 1.62 2.18 25.76
CA PHE A 206 2.28 1.23 24.84
C PHE A 206 3.08 1.96 23.75
N ILE A 207 2.58 3.11 23.28
CA ILE A 207 3.29 3.95 22.31
C ILE A 207 4.57 4.52 22.94
N LEU A 208 4.50 5.00 24.18
CA LEU A 208 5.67 5.51 24.90
C LEU A 208 6.71 4.40 25.14
N ILE A 209 6.27 3.20 25.52
CA ILE A 209 7.17 2.05 25.67
C ILE A 209 7.85 1.73 24.34
N GLY A 210 7.11 1.65 23.23
CA GLY A 210 7.68 1.41 21.91
C GLY A 210 8.68 2.48 21.49
N PHE A 211 8.40 3.75 21.80
CA PHE A 211 9.31 4.85 21.54
C PHE A 211 10.62 4.71 22.32
N VAL A 212 10.55 4.39 23.62
CA VAL A 212 11.73 4.18 24.47
C VAL A 212 12.58 3.01 23.96
N LEU A 213 11.95 1.90 23.61
CA LEU A 213 12.64 0.73 23.07
C LEU A 213 13.37 1.05 21.75
N SER A 214 12.75 1.87 20.89
CA SER A 214 13.35 2.27 19.62
C SER A 214 14.43 3.33 19.80
N ALA A 215 14.12 4.42 20.50
CA ALA A 215 14.98 5.60 20.56
C ALA A 215 16.16 5.45 21.51
N TYR A 216 15.97 4.77 22.65
CA TYR A 216 17.02 4.66 23.68
C TYR A 216 17.74 3.32 23.69
N LEU A 217 17.03 2.23 23.40
CA LEU A 217 17.64 0.89 23.37
C LEU A 217 18.07 0.46 21.95
N SER A 218 17.76 1.28 20.93
CA SER A 218 18.09 0.96 19.51
C SER A 218 17.69 -0.46 19.10
N MET A 219 16.59 -0.97 19.66
CA MET A 219 16.11 -2.31 19.35
C MET A 219 15.63 -2.40 17.90
N PRO A 220 15.92 -3.48 17.18
CA PRO A 220 15.37 -3.72 15.86
C PRO A 220 13.84 -3.70 15.88
N VAL A 221 13.23 -3.11 14.84
CA VAL A 221 11.75 -2.98 14.71
C VAL A 221 11.04 -4.32 14.91
N LEU A 222 11.62 -5.42 14.44
CA LEU A 222 11.08 -6.76 14.63
C LEU A 222 10.98 -7.14 16.11
N GLY A 223 11.99 -6.82 16.91
CA GLY A 223 11.98 -7.07 18.35
C GLY A 223 10.88 -6.27 19.06
N ILE A 224 10.73 -4.98 18.71
CA ILE A 224 9.67 -4.11 19.22
C ILE A 224 8.29 -4.64 18.82
N ALA A 225 8.13 -5.14 17.58
CA ALA A 225 6.88 -5.72 17.10
C ALA A 225 6.48 -6.98 17.89
N ILE A 226 7.44 -7.85 18.23
CA ILE A 226 7.18 -9.05 19.05
C ILE A 226 6.74 -8.66 20.47
N VAL A 227 7.42 -7.70 21.10
CA VAL A 227 7.04 -7.19 22.42
C VAL A 227 5.66 -6.55 22.37
N GLY A 228 5.38 -5.74 21.34
CA GLY A 228 4.08 -5.10 21.13
C GLY A 228 2.96 -6.14 20.92
N PHE A 229 3.22 -7.20 20.16
CA PHE A 229 2.27 -8.29 19.97
C PHE A 229 1.98 -9.03 21.28
N ALA A 230 3.00 -9.34 22.08
CA ALA A 230 2.82 -9.99 23.38
C ALA A 230 1.99 -9.11 24.34
N ALA A 231 2.25 -7.80 24.38
CA ALA A 231 1.47 -6.85 25.18
C ALA A 231 0.02 -6.73 24.68
N ALA A 232 -0.21 -6.68 23.38
CA ALA A 232 -1.54 -6.66 22.77
C ALA A 232 -2.33 -7.95 23.07
N PHE A 233 -1.69 -9.10 23.00
CA PHE A 233 -2.29 -10.39 23.33
C PHE A 233 -2.68 -10.47 24.80
N TRP A 234 -1.80 -10.04 25.69
CA TRP A 234 -2.10 -9.99 27.13
C TRP A 234 -3.26 -9.03 27.44
N TYR A 235 -3.25 -7.84 26.83
CA TYR A 235 -4.34 -6.88 26.97
C TYR A 235 -5.67 -7.46 26.49
N PHE A 236 -5.69 -8.06 25.31
CA PHE A 236 -6.88 -8.67 24.72
C PHE A 236 -7.46 -9.79 25.61
N THR A 237 -6.62 -10.70 26.08
CA THR A 237 -7.07 -11.79 26.95
C THR A 237 -7.62 -11.29 28.30
N THR A 238 -7.07 -10.20 28.83
CA THR A 238 -7.54 -9.58 30.07
C THR A 238 -8.90 -8.90 29.88
N GLU A 239 -9.09 -8.17 28.77
CA GLU A 239 -10.37 -7.55 28.45
C GLU A 239 -11.47 -8.58 28.15
N MET A 240 -11.15 -9.66 27.46
CA MET A 240 -12.09 -10.76 27.23
C MET A 240 -12.57 -11.42 28.52
N LYS A 241 -11.65 -11.62 29.49
CA LYS A 241 -12.03 -12.15 30.81
C LYS A 241 -12.96 -11.20 31.56
N LYS A 242 -12.66 -9.91 31.58
CA LYS A 242 -13.52 -8.90 32.22
C LYS A 242 -14.90 -8.82 31.55
N ALA A 243 -14.97 -8.90 30.23
CA ALA A 243 -16.24 -8.92 29.51
C ALA A 243 -17.09 -10.15 29.86
N ALA A 244 -16.46 -11.34 29.94
CA ALA A 244 -17.13 -12.55 30.31
C ALA A 244 -17.60 -12.56 31.79
N GLU A 245 -16.85 -11.94 32.69
CA GLU A 245 -17.25 -11.76 34.11
C GLU A 245 -18.41 -10.79 34.25
N ALA A 246 -18.39 -9.67 33.47
CA ALA A 246 -19.48 -8.71 33.44
C ALA A 246 -20.79 -9.32 32.89
N GLU A 247 -20.70 -10.14 31.85
CA GLU A 247 -21.85 -10.84 31.28
C GLU A 247 -22.47 -11.85 32.31
N LYS A 248 -21.63 -12.58 33.04
CA LYS A 248 -22.09 -13.48 34.11
C LYS A 248 -22.74 -12.71 35.27
N ALA A 249 -22.19 -11.54 35.63
CA ALA A 249 -22.76 -10.74 36.71
C ALA A 249 -24.16 -10.20 36.34
N VAL A 250 -24.35 -9.78 35.09
CA VAL A 250 -25.66 -9.35 34.56
C VAL A 250 -26.65 -10.51 34.54
N ALA A 251 -26.23 -11.70 34.11
CA ALA A 251 -27.08 -12.89 34.08
C ALA A 251 -27.54 -13.32 35.47
N VAL A 252 -26.70 -13.17 36.50
CA VAL A 252 -27.05 -13.48 37.89
C VAL A 252 -28.09 -12.45 38.41
N THR A 253 -27.90 -11.17 38.14
CA THR A 253 -28.84 -10.12 38.60
C THR A 253 -30.24 -10.27 37.96
N THR A 254 -30.31 -10.67 36.70
CA THR A 254 -31.59 -10.90 36.00
C THR A 254 -32.31 -12.15 36.49
N VAL A 255 -31.59 -13.15 37.00
CA VAL A 255 -32.20 -14.36 37.59
C VAL A 255 -32.75 -14.06 39.00
N ASP A 256 -32.04 -13.25 39.80
CA ASP A 256 -32.48 -12.84 41.13
C ASP A 256 -33.72 -11.92 41.08
N GLU A 257 -33.80 -10.99 40.07
CA GLU A 257 -35.00 -10.15 39.86
C GLU A 257 -36.23 -10.95 39.40
N MET A 258 -36.06 -12.04 38.65
CA MET A 258 -37.18 -12.89 38.23
C MET A 258 -37.63 -13.87 39.34
N GLY A 259 -36.79 -14.11 40.35
CA GLY A 259 -37.13 -14.97 41.48
C GLY A 259 -38.04 -14.30 42.49
N ASP A 260 -37.97 -12.99 42.68
CA ASP A 260 -38.77 -12.20 43.63
C ASP A 260 -40.22 -11.95 43.18
N ASP A 261 -40.52 -12.07 41.86
CA ASP A 261 -41.88 -11.86 41.33
C ASP A 261 -42.82 -13.08 41.45
N PHE A 262 -42.36 -14.19 41.98
CA PHE A 262 -43.20 -15.41 42.16
C PHE A 262 -43.61 -15.70 43.58
N ASP A 263 -43.26 -14.87 44.58
CA ASP A 263 -43.62 -15.06 45.99
C ASP A 263 -44.68 -14.04 46.50
N GLU A 264 -45.51 -13.42 45.62
CA GLU A 264 -46.71 -12.66 45.99
C GLU A 264 -48.01 -13.37 45.57
#